data_fb713511eddc76cbe05634fed7d36f16
#
_entry.id   fb713511eddc76cbe05634fed7d36f16
#
_cell.length_a   1.000
_cell.length_b   1.000
_cell.length_c   1.000
_cell.angle_alpha   90.00
_cell.angle_beta   90.00
_cell.angle_gamma   90.00
#
_symmetry.space_group_name_H-M   'P 1'
#
loop_
_entity.id
_entity.type
_entity.pdbx_description
1 polymer ?
#
loop_
_entity_poly.entity_id
_entity_poly.type
_entity_poly.pdbx_seq_one_letter_code
_entity_poly.pdbx_strand_id
1 'polypeptide(L)'
;MIRHTAMRLLAAVMLLAAACEKDPDPQIRISVQEILLPGNATGEAAFTVTADAAWGLTYSGEGFSVSPSSGSAGETTVTVSPTEANTEKSRRQLGTITIHFFAGKQDYGIPVSQRPATASRTVLLYMPGRDLITFYKENIAKIREAVTAEIPGDGRMLVCYQPRQHATAEMLELRYDPSTGTCESIPLTTYEDFNAGRPEDVQQVFTDAAAYAPAERYGLIIGCHGKAWIPASSGVLPRSVRPGTVSDVWTPVPGALPTRSFGDTGYELDIGELAAILEALPLRFDYLVFDDCFMASIETLYDLRTAVDYVVASPCEIMAAGFPYDRIVPHLFDEQADLRTQLNEICREFWYFYQYDWDTISGNEQSGCISLAVMSELDALAAEMRRVSSAAKQDFERAELQYYKGGNTKLFYDLGQFVALSCGDAGVADAFAAQMERAFPTGQRYHTPNYYSAYNGRLNPISYYTGVTTSEPETTEPYATDCRQTAWYRATH
;
A
#
# COMPACT_ATOMS: atom_id res chain seq x y z
N MET A 1 26.23 -98.35 -10.29
CA MET A 1 26.58 -97.90 -11.66
C MET A 1 27.02 -96.44 -11.53
N ILE A 2 28.33 -96.23 -11.40
CA ILE A 2 29.21 -95.70 -12.43
C ILE A 2 28.63 -94.43 -13.03
N ARG A 3 29.21 -93.23 -12.71
CA ARG A 3 30.31 -92.62 -13.44
C ARG A 3 30.86 -91.37 -12.77
N HIS A 4 32.18 -91.28 -12.72
CA HIS A 4 33.00 -90.12 -12.46
C HIS A 4 32.81 -89.05 -13.52
N THR A 5 33.04 -87.78 -13.11
CA THR A 5 33.82 -86.89 -14.02
C THR A 5 34.31 -85.65 -13.23
N ALA A 6 35.55 -85.63 -13.06
CA ALA A 6 36.56 -84.55 -13.16
C ALA A 6 36.17 -83.10 -12.77
N MET A 7 36.78 -82.66 -11.74
CA MET A 7 37.01 -81.30 -11.29
C MET A 7 38.07 -80.62 -12.16
N ARG A 8 37.69 -79.57 -12.88
CA ARG A 8 38.67 -78.65 -13.50
C ARG A 8 38.66 -77.34 -12.71
N LEU A 9 39.76 -77.06 -12.01
CA LEU A 9 40.11 -75.75 -11.45
C LEU A 9 40.32 -74.79 -12.60
N LEU A 10 39.50 -73.71 -12.61
CA LEU A 10 39.76 -72.51 -13.39
C LEU A 10 40.15 -71.40 -12.40
N ALA A 11 41.43 -71.07 -12.36
CA ALA A 11 41.92 -69.89 -11.64
C ALA A 11 41.51 -68.65 -12.42
N ALA A 12 40.52 -67.93 -11.90
CA ALA A 12 40.17 -66.59 -12.37
C ALA A 12 41.13 -65.61 -11.74
N VAL A 13 42.08 -65.06 -12.54
CA VAL A 13 42.86 -63.89 -12.20
C VAL A 13 41.88 -62.68 -12.24
N MET A 14 41.45 -62.19 -11.10
CA MET A 14 40.80 -60.90 -11.00
C MET A 14 41.89 -59.81 -11.19
N LEU A 15 41.94 -59.23 -12.34
CA LEU A 15 42.53 -57.91 -12.54
C LEU A 15 41.63 -56.92 -11.78
N LEU A 16 42.11 -56.41 -10.65
CA LEU A 16 41.60 -55.19 -10.02
C LEU A 16 42.02 -54.05 -10.95
N ALA A 17 41.16 -53.64 -11.87
CA ALA A 17 41.23 -52.32 -12.45
C ALA A 17 40.88 -51.34 -11.33
N ALA A 18 41.86 -50.74 -10.70
CA ALA A 18 41.70 -49.51 -9.95
C ALA A 18 41.21 -48.46 -10.94
N ALA A 19 39.88 -48.27 -11.02
CA ALA A 19 39.33 -47.07 -11.61
C ALA A 19 39.83 -45.94 -10.71
N CYS A 20 40.77 -45.14 -11.17
CA CYS A 20 40.98 -43.81 -10.64
C CYS A 20 39.65 -43.08 -10.83
N GLU A 21 38.82 -43.04 -9.80
CA GLU A 21 37.79 -42.01 -9.71
C GLU A 21 38.53 -40.69 -9.76
N LYS A 22 38.33 -39.98 -10.86
CA LYS A 22 38.82 -38.61 -10.99
C LYS A 22 38.09 -37.84 -9.91
N ASP A 23 38.85 -37.26 -8.97
CA ASP A 23 38.26 -36.36 -7.99
C ASP A 23 37.37 -35.36 -8.73
N PRO A 24 36.15 -35.08 -8.26
CA PRO A 24 35.29 -34.13 -8.91
C PRO A 24 36.04 -32.80 -9.05
N ASP A 25 35.90 -32.16 -10.22
CA ASP A 25 36.55 -30.86 -10.44
C ASP A 25 36.13 -29.89 -9.33
N PRO A 26 37.03 -29.11 -8.75
CA PRO A 26 36.76 -28.19 -7.68
C PRO A 26 35.60 -27.22 -8.05
N GLN A 27 34.70 -26.99 -7.14
CA GLN A 27 33.50 -26.19 -7.35
C GLN A 27 33.50 -24.95 -6.47
N ILE A 28 32.90 -23.87 -7.00
CA ILE A 28 32.61 -22.64 -6.28
C ILE A 28 31.22 -22.15 -6.64
N ARG A 29 30.50 -21.63 -5.65
CA ARG A 29 29.20 -20.98 -5.80
C ARG A 29 29.24 -19.62 -5.12
N ILE A 30 28.72 -18.60 -5.81
CA ILE A 30 28.58 -17.23 -5.32
C ILE A 30 27.08 -16.94 -5.26
N SER A 31 26.60 -16.42 -4.14
CA SER A 31 25.16 -16.23 -3.89
C SER A 31 24.56 -15.05 -4.66
N VAL A 32 25.36 -14.16 -5.26
CA VAL A 32 24.89 -12.96 -5.97
C VAL A 32 25.52 -12.87 -7.37
N GLN A 33 24.81 -12.16 -8.27
CA GLN A 33 25.32 -11.78 -9.59
C GLN A 33 25.70 -10.29 -9.66
N GLU A 34 25.16 -9.47 -8.78
CA GLU A 34 25.47 -8.05 -8.60
C GLU A 34 25.34 -7.66 -7.14
N ILE A 35 25.91 -6.52 -6.76
CA ILE A 35 25.77 -5.93 -5.41
C ILE A 35 25.22 -4.54 -5.55
N LEU A 36 24.12 -4.29 -4.83
CA LEU A 36 23.49 -2.99 -4.73
C LEU A 36 23.64 -2.45 -3.30
N LEU A 37 24.54 -1.50 -3.11
CA LEU A 37 24.80 -0.87 -1.83
C LEU A 37 23.72 0.14 -1.45
N PRO A 38 23.48 0.35 -0.14
CA PRO A 38 22.68 1.46 0.36
C PRO A 38 23.22 2.81 -0.11
N GLY A 39 22.31 3.81 -0.23
CA GLY A 39 22.70 5.14 -0.70
C GLY A 39 23.52 5.96 0.30
N ASN A 40 23.39 5.68 1.61
CA ASN A 40 24.17 6.33 2.68
C ASN A 40 25.49 5.59 2.93
N ALA A 41 26.41 6.24 3.66
CA ALA A 41 27.72 5.67 3.97
C ALA A 41 27.72 4.67 5.15
N THR A 42 26.56 4.38 5.75
CA THR A 42 26.45 3.62 7.01
C THR A 42 25.88 2.21 6.85
N GLY A 43 25.33 1.88 5.69
CA GLY A 43 24.78 0.56 5.42
C GLY A 43 25.82 -0.37 4.80
N GLU A 44 25.46 -1.64 4.68
CA GLU A 44 26.28 -2.66 4.04
C GLU A 44 25.42 -3.65 3.25
N ALA A 45 26.04 -4.36 2.30
CA ALA A 45 25.48 -5.54 1.66
C ALA A 45 26.41 -6.73 1.90
N ALA A 46 25.88 -7.95 1.86
CA ALA A 46 26.67 -9.14 2.06
C ALA A 46 26.31 -10.19 0.99
N PHE A 47 27.29 -11.05 0.67
CA PHE A 47 27.07 -12.23 -0.15
C PHE A 47 27.91 -13.40 0.36
N THR A 48 27.55 -14.60 -0.04
CA THR A 48 28.20 -15.83 0.40
C THR A 48 29.01 -16.45 -0.74
N VAL A 49 30.22 -16.82 -0.44
CA VAL A 49 31.08 -17.68 -1.28
C VAL A 49 31.14 -19.04 -0.64
N THR A 50 30.64 -20.07 -1.32
CA THR A 50 30.75 -21.49 -0.93
C THR A 50 31.72 -22.18 -1.91
N ALA A 51 32.85 -22.64 -1.42
CA ALA A 51 33.88 -23.25 -2.25
C ALA A 51 34.45 -24.54 -1.59
N ASP A 52 34.93 -25.46 -2.37
CA ASP A 52 35.63 -26.66 -1.88
C ASP A 52 37.17 -26.51 -1.84
N ALA A 53 37.67 -25.34 -2.26
CA ALA A 53 39.07 -24.96 -2.20
C ALA A 53 39.25 -23.47 -1.86
N ALA A 54 40.48 -23.07 -1.63
CA ALA A 54 40.83 -21.66 -1.36
C ALA A 54 40.51 -20.75 -2.54
N TRP A 55 40.05 -19.55 -2.23
CA TRP A 55 39.74 -18.47 -3.16
C TRP A 55 40.24 -17.12 -2.63
N GLY A 56 40.33 -16.14 -3.51
CA GLY A 56 40.65 -14.76 -3.19
C GLY A 56 39.78 -13.79 -3.98
N LEU A 57 39.80 -12.52 -3.62
CA LEU A 57 39.16 -11.50 -4.40
C LEU A 57 40.06 -10.28 -4.60
N THR A 58 39.85 -9.61 -5.71
CA THR A 58 40.28 -8.24 -5.98
C THR A 58 39.08 -7.41 -6.36
N TYR A 59 39.21 -6.10 -6.33
CA TYR A 59 38.16 -5.21 -6.82
C TYR A 59 38.77 -3.99 -7.51
N SER A 60 38.02 -3.48 -8.47
CA SER A 60 38.34 -2.26 -9.20
C SER A 60 37.23 -1.23 -8.93
N GLY A 61 37.58 0.06 -9.00
CA GLY A 61 36.68 1.16 -8.72
C GLY A 61 36.88 1.76 -7.33
N GLU A 62 36.03 2.70 -6.96
CA GLU A 62 36.13 3.51 -5.73
C GLU A 62 34.76 3.61 -5.06
N GLY A 63 34.75 4.11 -3.81
CA GLY A 63 33.50 4.37 -3.07
C GLY A 63 32.98 3.18 -2.27
N PHE A 64 33.69 2.06 -2.21
CA PHE A 64 33.32 0.90 -1.39
C PHE A 64 34.52 0.15 -0.84
N SER A 65 34.28 -0.68 0.18
CA SER A 65 35.26 -1.60 0.77
C SER A 65 34.67 -3.01 0.85
N VAL A 66 35.55 -4.02 0.87
CA VAL A 66 35.17 -5.44 0.86
C VAL A 66 35.96 -6.20 1.93
N SER A 67 35.28 -7.04 2.71
CA SER A 67 35.87 -7.88 3.75
C SER A 67 35.08 -9.19 3.96
N PRO A 68 35.78 -10.35 4.07
CA PRO A 68 37.19 -10.58 3.86
C PRO A 68 37.58 -10.61 2.38
N SER A 69 38.87 -10.48 2.06
CA SER A 69 39.41 -10.54 0.71
C SER A 69 39.82 -11.94 0.25
N SER A 70 39.61 -12.97 1.06
CA SER A 70 39.91 -14.38 0.74
C SER A 70 39.16 -15.32 1.70
N GLY A 71 39.09 -16.59 1.28
CA GLY A 71 38.56 -17.67 2.10
C GLY A 71 39.18 -19.02 1.79
N SER A 72 38.99 -19.98 2.68
CA SER A 72 39.33 -21.40 2.50
C SER A 72 38.11 -22.20 2.01
N ALA A 73 38.26 -23.50 1.86
CA ALA A 73 37.13 -24.40 1.63
C ALA A 73 36.07 -24.23 2.71
N GLY A 74 34.78 -24.24 2.31
CA GLY A 74 33.60 -24.01 3.14
C GLY A 74 32.83 -22.78 2.69
N GLU A 75 31.99 -22.29 3.57
CA GLU A 75 31.15 -21.12 3.38
C GLU A 75 31.78 -19.88 4.03
N THR A 76 31.83 -18.78 3.32
CA THR A 76 32.36 -17.50 3.82
C THR A 76 31.41 -16.37 3.42
N THR A 77 30.95 -15.59 4.38
CA THR A 77 30.20 -14.35 4.11
C THR A 77 31.19 -13.22 3.83
N VAL A 78 30.99 -12.53 2.72
CA VAL A 78 31.74 -11.34 2.31
C VAL A 78 30.84 -10.12 2.46
N THR A 79 31.29 -9.12 3.21
CA THR A 79 30.60 -7.85 3.40
C THR A 79 31.19 -6.78 2.49
N VAL A 80 30.31 -5.99 1.89
CA VAL A 80 30.66 -4.85 1.03
C VAL A 80 30.00 -3.61 1.62
N SER A 81 30.79 -2.60 1.95
CA SER A 81 30.33 -1.38 2.60
C SER A 81 30.66 -0.16 1.75
N PRO A 82 29.72 0.79 1.56
CA PRO A 82 30.01 2.06 0.91
C PRO A 82 30.93 2.89 1.81
N THR A 83 31.84 3.67 1.22
CA THR A 83 32.73 4.57 1.95
C THR A 83 32.25 6.02 1.95
N GLU A 84 31.27 6.34 1.09
CA GLU A 84 30.63 7.66 0.98
C GLU A 84 29.16 7.51 0.56
N ALA A 85 28.37 8.55 0.77
CA ALA A 85 26.99 8.58 0.31
C ALA A 85 26.92 8.88 -1.20
N ASN A 86 25.99 8.25 -1.89
CA ASN A 86 25.66 8.62 -3.25
C ASN A 86 24.72 9.83 -3.24
N THR A 87 25.25 11.00 -3.49
CA THR A 87 24.49 12.26 -3.56
C THR A 87 23.91 12.54 -4.94
N GLU A 88 24.13 11.67 -5.92
CA GLU A 88 23.49 11.74 -7.23
C GLU A 88 22.02 11.30 -7.14
N LYS A 89 21.21 11.72 -8.10
CA LYS A 89 19.77 11.40 -8.15
C LYS A 89 19.48 9.99 -8.66
N SER A 90 20.51 9.30 -9.16
CA SER A 90 20.39 7.98 -9.75
C SER A 90 21.42 7.03 -9.19
N ARG A 91 21.22 5.74 -9.46
CA ARG A 91 22.15 4.68 -9.11
C ARG A 91 23.53 4.94 -9.74
N ARG A 92 24.57 4.88 -8.91
CA ARG A 92 25.97 5.07 -9.31
C ARG A 92 26.67 3.72 -9.42
N GLN A 93 27.34 3.46 -10.55
CA GLN A 93 28.24 2.32 -10.69
C GLN A 93 29.55 2.63 -9.96
N LEU A 94 29.96 1.76 -9.02
CA LEU A 94 31.16 1.94 -8.22
C LEU A 94 32.34 1.14 -8.76
N GLY A 95 32.09 -0.06 -9.29
CA GLY A 95 33.15 -0.92 -9.80
C GLY A 95 32.76 -2.38 -9.92
N THR A 96 33.76 -3.27 -9.82
CA THR A 96 33.55 -4.72 -9.91
C THR A 96 34.43 -5.44 -8.89
N ILE A 97 33.84 -6.39 -8.15
CA ILE A 97 34.57 -7.38 -7.36
C ILE A 97 34.84 -8.59 -8.25
N THR A 98 36.11 -9.07 -8.30
CA THR A 98 36.47 -10.28 -9.01
C THR A 98 36.88 -11.35 -8.01
N ILE A 99 36.16 -12.44 -7.98
CA ILE A 99 36.49 -13.63 -7.18
C ILE A 99 37.38 -14.53 -8.01
N HIS A 100 38.59 -14.84 -7.52
CA HIS A 100 39.54 -15.72 -8.10
C HIS A 100 39.49 -17.10 -7.47
N PHE A 101 38.99 -18.09 -8.19
CA PHE A 101 38.93 -19.46 -7.71
C PHE A 101 40.19 -20.22 -8.23
N PHE A 102 41.18 -20.34 -7.38
CA PHE A 102 42.52 -20.81 -7.79
C PHE A 102 42.56 -22.26 -8.29
N ALA A 103 41.78 -23.14 -7.63
CA ALA A 103 41.75 -24.57 -7.99
C ALA A 103 41.10 -24.78 -9.37
N GLY A 104 40.02 -24.04 -9.69
CA GLY A 104 39.34 -24.12 -10.99
C GLY A 104 39.94 -23.19 -12.06
N LYS A 105 40.88 -22.32 -11.72
CA LYS A 105 41.42 -21.25 -12.60
C LYS A 105 40.32 -20.41 -13.26
N GLN A 106 39.31 -20.04 -12.47
CA GLN A 106 38.14 -19.30 -12.91
C GLN A 106 38.05 -18.00 -12.15
N ASP A 107 37.60 -16.95 -12.85
CA ASP A 107 37.34 -15.63 -12.31
C ASP A 107 35.85 -15.29 -12.48
N TYR A 108 35.22 -14.71 -11.43
CA TYR A 108 33.85 -14.32 -11.43
C TYR A 108 33.75 -12.84 -11.11
N GLY A 109 33.26 -12.04 -12.06
CA GLY A 109 33.04 -10.61 -11.89
C GLY A 109 31.65 -10.32 -11.32
N ILE A 110 31.58 -9.52 -10.26
CA ILE A 110 30.36 -9.09 -9.60
C ILE A 110 30.30 -7.56 -9.65
N PRO A 111 29.43 -6.95 -10.46
CA PRO A 111 29.25 -5.51 -10.49
C PRO A 111 28.80 -4.98 -9.11
N VAL A 112 29.32 -3.81 -8.74
CA VAL A 112 28.93 -3.09 -7.52
C VAL A 112 28.37 -1.74 -7.90
N SER A 113 27.14 -1.48 -7.46
CA SER A 113 26.47 -0.19 -7.62
C SER A 113 25.93 0.32 -6.29
N GLN A 114 25.61 1.59 -6.21
CA GLN A 114 25.06 2.24 -5.02
C GLN A 114 23.80 3.02 -5.37
N ARG A 115 22.73 2.81 -4.58
CA ARG A 115 21.49 3.59 -4.68
C ARG A 115 21.74 5.06 -4.36
N PRO A 116 20.89 6.00 -4.81
CA PRO A 116 20.91 7.36 -4.29
C PRO A 116 20.63 7.38 -2.79
N ALA A 117 21.25 8.31 -2.06
CA ALA A 117 20.99 8.54 -0.64
C ALA A 117 19.58 9.10 -0.41
N THR A 118 19.09 9.88 -1.36
CA THR A 118 17.71 10.38 -1.43
C THR A 118 17.01 9.69 -2.58
N ALA A 119 15.98 8.92 -2.31
CA ALA A 119 15.20 8.22 -3.31
C ALA A 119 14.42 9.18 -4.22
N SER A 120 14.07 8.77 -5.42
CA SER A 120 13.15 9.54 -6.29
C SER A 120 11.77 9.67 -5.64
N ARG A 121 11.30 8.60 -5.02
CA ARG A 121 10.01 8.53 -4.29
C ARG A 121 10.07 7.50 -3.17
N THR A 122 9.44 7.82 -2.04
CA THR A 122 9.09 6.85 -1.00
C THR A 122 7.58 6.73 -0.91
N VAL A 123 7.07 5.51 -0.99
CA VAL A 123 5.66 5.19 -0.75
C VAL A 123 5.57 4.44 0.58
N LEU A 124 4.77 4.98 1.50
CA LEU A 124 4.42 4.33 2.74
C LEU A 124 3.03 3.74 2.64
N LEU A 125 2.90 2.42 2.82
CA LEU A 125 1.65 1.75 3.11
C LEU A 125 1.51 1.62 4.63
N TYR A 126 0.55 2.34 5.20
CA TYR A 126 0.23 2.33 6.62
C TYR A 126 -1.04 1.55 6.85
N MET A 127 -0.93 0.40 7.51
CA MET A 127 -2.02 -0.54 7.78
C MET A 127 -2.20 -0.73 9.29
N PRO A 128 -2.72 0.28 10.00
CA PRO A 128 -3.08 0.12 11.40
C PRO A 128 -4.34 -0.73 11.49
N GLY A 129 -4.48 -1.46 12.57
CA GLY A 129 -5.70 -2.23 12.80
C GLY A 129 -5.42 -3.70 13.02
N ARG A 130 -6.32 -4.33 13.76
CA ARG A 130 -6.14 -5.68 14.29
C ARG A 130 -7.02 -6.70 13.59
N ASP A 131 -8.19 -6.27 13.17
CA ASP A 131 -9.21 -7.18 12.62
C ASP A 131 -8.93 -7.54 11.16
N LEU A 132 -8.12 -6.74 10.44
CA LEU A 132 -7.77 -6.94 9.04
C LEU A 132 -6.42 -7.65 8.83
N ILE A 133 -5.77 -8.16 9.87
CA ILE A 133 -4.40 -8.70 9.81
C ILE A 133 -4.22 -9.81 8.75
N THR A 134 -5.21 -10.64 8.51
CA THR A 134 -5.13 -11.69 7.47
C THR A 134 -5.05 -11.06 6.09
N PHE A 135 -5.87 -10.05 5.83
CA PHE A 135 -5.87 -9.31 4.56
C PHE A 135 -4.60 -8.48 4.38
N TYR A 136 -4.06 -7.90 5.45
CA TYR A 136 -2.77 -7.20 5.39
C TYR A 136 -1.62 -8.10 4.94
N LYS A 137 -1.56 -9.32 5.46
CA LYS A 137 -0.57 -10.31 5.03
C LYS A 137 -0.70 -10.68 3.56
N GLU A 138 -1.93 -10.81 3.06
CA GLU A 138 -2.22 -11.06 1.65
C GLU A 138 -1.84 -9.84 0.79
N ASN A 139 -2.14 -8.62 1.24
CA ASN A 139 -1.76 -7.39 0.56
C ASN A 139 -0.22 -7.25 0.49
N ILE A 140 0.50 -7.51 1.60
CA ILE A 140 1.98 -7.49 1.61
C ILE A 140 2.54 -8.55 0.66
N ALA A 141 1.95 -9.74 0.59
CA ALA A 141 2.37 -10.78 -0.35
C ALA A 141 2.23 -10.30 -1.81
N LYS A 142 1.12 -9.66 -2.16
CA LYS A 142 0.91 -9.07 -3.50
C LYS A 142 1.88 -7.94 -3.83
N ILE A 143 2.19 -7.07 -2.87
CA ILE A 143 3.23 -6.05 -3.06
C ILE A 143 4.59 -6.70 -3.33
N ARG A 144 4.92 -7.77 -2.61
CA ARG A 144 6.17 -8.51 -2.81
C ARG A 144 6.26 -9.14 -4.21
N GLU A 145 5.13 -9.56 -4.78
CA GLU A 145 5.07 -10.04 -6.17
C GLU A 145 5.35 -8.93 -7.18
N ALA A 146 4.92 -7.69 -6.90
CA ALA A 146 5.14 -6.52 -7.75
C ALA A 146 6.55 -5.93 -7.63
N VAL A 147 7.27 -6.17 -6.52
CA VAL A 147 8.63 -5.68 -6.31
C VAL A 147 9.61 -6.55 -7.08
N THR A 148 10.26 -5.96 -8.08
CA THR A 148 11.21 -6.61 -9.01
C THR A 148 12.53 -5.85 -9.04
N ALA A 149 13.44 -6.25 -9.92
CA ALA A 149 14.68 -5.51 -10.15
C ALA A 149 14.43 -4.05 -10.63
N GLU A 150 13.30 -3.81 -11.31
CA GLU A 150 12.95 -2.52 -11.91
C GLU A 150 11.98 -1.71 -11.05
N ILE A 151 11.24 -2.35 -10.15
CA ILE A 151 10.21 -1.75 -9.30
C ILE A 151 10.55 -1.99 -7.83
N PRO A 152 10.70 -0.97 -7.02
CA PRO A 152 10.49 0.46 -7.24
C PRO A 152 11.64 1.23 -7.92
N GLY A 153 12.62 0.59 -8.58
CA GLY A 153 13.77 1.25 -9.16
C GLY A 153 14.65 1.94 -8.11
N ASP A 154 14.81 3.26 -8.22
CA ASP A 154 15.49 4.09 -7.21
C ASP A 154 14.53 4.61 -6.13
N GLY A 155 13.25 4.22 -6.18
CA GLY A 155 12.26 4.48 -5.12
C GLY A 155 12.37 3.54 -3.93
N ARG A 156 11.49 3.75 -2.94
CA ARG A 156 11.39 2.92 -1.73
C ARG A 156 9.94 2.55 -1.46
N MET A 157 9.69 1.29 -1.16
CA MET A 157 8.39 0.79 -0.72
C MET A 157 8.46 0.41 0.75
N LEU A 158 7.81 1.18 1.60
CA LEU A 158 7.71 0.95 3.04
C LEU A 158 6.32 0.43 3.41
N VAL A 159 6.27 -0.45 4.38
CA VAL A 159 5.03 -0.96 4.96
C VAL A 159 5.13 -0.85 6.48
N CYS A 160 4.15 -0.18 7.10
CA CYS A 160 3.96 -0.19 8.54
C CYS A 160 2.63 -0.88 8.85
N TYR A 161 2.64 -1.95 9.64
CA TYR A 161 1.45 -2.73 9.96
C TYR A 161 1.53 -3.36 11.35
N GLN A 162 0.40 -3.80 11.88
CA GLN A 162 0.34 -4.54 13.14
C GLN A 162 0.30 -6.06 12.85
N PRO A 163 1.39 -6.81 13.09
CA PRO A 163 1.47 -8.24 12.70
C PRO A 163 0.62 -9.18 13.57
N ARG A 164 0.13 -8.68 14.72
CA ARG A 164 -0.67 -9.43 15.69
C ARG A 164 -1.73 -8.52 16.30
N GLN A 165 -2.74 -9.12 16.93
CA GLN A 165 -3.79 -8.39 17.68
C GLN A 165 -3.28 -7.69 18.96
N HIS A 166 -2.03 -7.28 19.03
CA HIS A 166 -1.42 -6.63 20.18
C HIS A 166 -0.74 -5.32 19.74
N ALA A 167 -0.47 -4.50 20.72
CA ALA A 167 -0.03 -3.13 20.64
C ALA A 167 1.32 -2.87 19.92
N THR A 168 1.86 -3.83 19.18
CA THR A 168 3.13 -3.68 18.46
C THR A 168 2.87 -3.46 16.98
N ALA A 169 3.45 -2.41 16.40
CA ALA A 169 3.50 -2.21 14.95
C ALA A 169 4.93 -2.36 14.45
N GLU A 170 5.09 -2.81 13.21
CA GLU A 170 6.38 -3.03 12.57
C GLU A 170 6.46 -2.20 11.28
N MET A 171 7.60 -1.55 11.06
CA MET A 171 7.93 -0.91 9.78
C MET A 171 8.97 -1.75 9.04
N LEU A 172 8.67 -2.05 7.79
CA LEU A 172 9.51 -2.84 6.89
C LEU A 172 9.79 -2.05 5.61
N GLU A 173 10.98 -2.25 5.01
CA GLU A 173 11.22 -1.95 3.59
C GLU A 173 11.02 -3.23 2.77
N LEU A 174 10.23 -3.15 1.71
CA LEU A 174 10.10 -4.22 0.71
C LEU A 174 11.07 -3.94 -0.43
N ARG A 175 12.07 -4.80 -0.59
CA ARG A 175 13.20 -4.59 -1.51
C ARG A 175 13.48 -5.84 -2.33
N TYR A 176 13.71 -5.68 -3.61
CA TYR A 176 14.20 -6.77 -4.46
C TYR A 176 15.61 -7.18 -4.06
N ASP A 177 15.83 -8.48 -3.89
CA ASP A 177 17.12 -9.09 -3.68
C ASP A 177 17.60 -9.80 -4.96
N PRO A 178 18.62 -9.27 -5.64
CA PRO A 178 19.12 -9.89 -6.88
C PRO A 178 19.75 -11.26 -6.66
N SER A 179 20.14 -11.62 -5.43
CA SER A 179 20.74 -12.92 -5.14
C SER A 179 19.72 -14.05 -5.15
N THR A 180 18.51 -13.78 -4.69
CA THR A 180 17.39 -14.73 -4.65
C THR A 180 16.42 -14.56 -5.81
N GLY A 181 16.46 -13.40 -6.49
CA GLY A 181 15.51 -13.03 -7.53
C GLY A 181 14.11 -12.74 -6.98
N THR A 182 13.99 -12.45 -5.69
CA THR A 182 12.71 -12.24 -4.99
C THR A 182 12.73 -10.98 -4.14
N CYS A 183 11.53 -10.56 -3.70
CA CYS A 183 11.41 -9.45 -2.75
C CYS A 183 11.70 -9.92 -1.32
N GLU A 184 12.57 -9.22 -0.63
CA GLU A 184 12.82 -9.32 0.81
C GLU A 184 11.97 -8.33 1.61
N SER A 185 11.67 -8.70 2.87
CA SER A 185 11.11 -7.80 3.88
C SER A 185 12.20 -7.46 4.89
N ILE A 186 12.66 -6.22 4.88
CA ILE A 186 13.76 -5.76 5.73
C ILE A 186 13.16 -4.99 6.92
N PRO A 187 13.26 -5.51 8.14
CA PRO A 187 12.80 -4.80 9.33
C PRO A 187 13.57 -3.49 9.51
N LEU A 188 12.86 -2.38 9.69
CA LEU A 188 13.45 -1.08 9.98
C LEU A 188 13.30 -0.71 11.45
N THR A 189 12.09 -0.84 12.00
CA THR A 189 11.82 -0.55 13.42
C THR A 189 10.54 -1.24 13.88
N THR A 190 10.38 -1.29 15.21
CA THR A 190 9.19 -1.82 15.89
C THR A 190 8.69 -0.75 16.86
N TYR A 191 7.39 -0.53 16.88
CA TYR A 191 6.70 0.40 17.79
C TYR A 191 5.99 -0.42 18.86
N GLU A 192 6.50 -0.37 20.08
CA GLU A 192 5.87 -1.01 21.23
C GLU A 192 4.72 -0.14 21.77
N ASP A 193 3.67 -0.76 22.29
CA ASP A 193 2.47 -0.08 22.80
C ASP A 193 1.81 0.89 21.80
N PHE A 194 1.87 0.56 20.52
CA PHE A 194 1.34 1.37 19.43
C PHE A 194 -0.19 1.43 19.46
N ASN A 195 -0.74 2.64 19.29
CA ASN A 195 -2.18 2.89 19.18
C ASN A 195 -2.47 3.84 18.02
N ALA A 196 -3.14 3.34 16.99
CA ALA A 196 -3.51 4.11 15.80
C ALA A 196 -4.47 5.30 16.08
N GLY A 197 -5.16 5.31 17.24
CA GLY A 197 -5.98 6.43 17.71
C GLY A 197 -5.19 7.48 18.51
N ARG A 198 -3.88 7.34 18.67
CA ARG A 198 -3.02 8.35 19.30
C ARG A 198 -2.28 9.14 18.22
N PRO A 199 -2.56 10.45 18.05
CA PRO A 199 -1.92 11.28 17.04
C PRO A 199 -0.39 11.22 17.05
N GLU A 200 0.21 11.17 18.24
CA GLU A 200 1.67 11.12 18.43
C GLU A 200 2.28 9.83 17.87
N ASP A 201 1.62 8.68 18.00
CA ASP A 201 2.10 7.40 17.47
C ASP A 201 2.07 7.40 15.95
N VAL A 202 1.00 7.92 15.35
CA VAL A 202 0.84 8.04 13.90
C VAL A 202 1.86 9.02 13.32
N GLN A 203 2.04 10.17 13.96
CA GLN A 203 3.04 11.16 13.56
C GLN A 203 4.46 10.59 13.62
N GLN A 204 4.77 9.77 14.63
CA GLN A 204 6.07 9.11 14.75
C GLN A 204 6.32 8.16 13.57
N VAL A 205 5.34 7.33 13.20
CA VAL A 205 5.44 6.42 12.03
C VAL A 205 5.74 7.21 10.75
N PHE A 206 5.02 8.30 10.50
CA PHE A 206 5.22 9.09 9.27
C PHE A 206 6.57 9.83 9.26
N THR A 207 7.02 10.30 10.42
CA THR A 207 8.33 10.94 10.59
C THR A 207 9.46 9.93 10.35
N ASP A 208 9.34 8.74 10.92
CA ASP A 208 10.34 7.68 10.80
C ASP A 208 10.42 7.15 9.36
N ALA A 209 9.29 7.09 8.64
CA ALA A 209 9.30 6.69 7.23
C ALA A 209 10.23 7.61 6.39
N ALA A 210 10.20 8.92 6.63
CA ALA A 210 11.10 9.85 5.97
C ALA A 210 12.56 9.71 6.45
N ALA A 211 12.77 9.39 7.73
CA ALA A 211 14.12 9.21 8.28
C ALA A 211 14.79 7.94 7.73
N TYR A 212 14.03 6.83 7.61
CA TYR A 212 14.54 5.57 7.06
C TYR A 212 14.67 5.59 5.53
N ALA A 213 13.79 6.30 4.86
CA ALA A 213 13.75 6.36 3.39
C ALA A 213 13.58 7.81 2.89
N PRO A 214 14.61 8.66 3.03
CA PRO A 214 14.59 10.02 2.50
C PRO A 214 14.34 10.01 0.99
N ALA A 215 13.42 10.88 0.52
CA ALA A 215 13.05 10.95 -0.87
C ALA A 215 12.75 12.40 -1.33
N GLU A 216 12.77 12.62 -2.65
CA GLU A 216 12.32 13.89 -3.24
C GLU A 216 10.78 14.03 -3.17
N ARG A 217 10.06 12.90 -3.22
CA ARG A 217 8.60 12.84 -3.25
C ARG A 217 8.10 11.72 -2.34
N TYR A 218 6.93 11.94 -1.75
CA TYR A 218 6.32 10.97 -0.85
C TYR A 218 4.89 10.66 -1.24
N GLY A 219 4.52 9.37 -1.17
CA GLY A 219 3.15 8.90 -1.31
C GLY A 219 2.70 8.15 -0.06
N LEU A 220 1.44 8.32 0.33
CA LEU A 220 0.85 7.63 1.46
C LEU A 220 -0.34 6.79 1.01
N ILE A 221 -0.38 5.54 1.44
CA ILE A 221 -1.54 4.66 1.34
C ILE A 221 -1.94 4.31 2.76
N ILE A 222 -3.18 4.58 3.14
CA ILE A 222 -3.77 4.13 4.40
C ILE A 222 -4.71 2.99 4.10
N GLY A 223 -4.54 1.86 4.78
CA GLY A 223 -5.36 0.67 4.58
C GLY A 223 -5.86 0.14 5.92
N CYS A 224 -7.04 0.59 6.35
CA CYS A 224 -7.66 0.19 7.60
C CYS A 224 -9.19 0.19 7.50
N HIS A 225 -9.88 0.32 8.64
CA HIS A 225 -11.32 0.58 8.66
C HIS A 225 -11.60 2.08 8.53
N GLY A 226 -12.55 2.45 7.65
CA GLY A 226 -12.95 3.82 7.40
C GLY A 226 -14.42 4.09 7.72
N LYS A 227 -14.70 5.26 8.33
CA LYS A 227 -16.04 5.79 8.62
C LYS A 227 -16.23 7.22 8.08
N ALA A 228 -15.38 7.63 7.14
CA ALA A 228 -15.33 9.00 6.64
C ALA A 228 -15.11 10.05 7.76
N TRP A 229 -15.89 11.12 7.74
CA TRP A 229 -15.86 12.24 8.69
C TRP A 229 -16.47 11.93 10.06
N ILE A 230 -17.10 10.75 10.25
CA ILE A 230 -17.81 10.39 11.47
C ILE A 230 -16.83 10.39 12.65
N PRO A 231 -17.09 11.17 13.73
CA PRO A 231 -16.16 11.25 14.84
C PRO A 231 -15.88 9.89 15.49
N ALA A 232 -14.65 9.64 15.91
CA ALA A 232 -14.23 8.44 16.63
C ALA A 232 -15.10 8.20 17.89
N SER A 233 -15.43 9.28 18.60
CA SER A 233 -16.29 9.25 19.80
C SER A 233 -17.73 8.81 19.55
N SER A 234 -18.23 8.88 18.31
CA SER A 234 -19.63 8.52 17.99
C SER A 234 -19.89 7.01 18.06
N GLY A 235 -18.85 6.17 18.06
CA GLY A 235 -18.93 4.72 18.29
C GLY A 235 -18.97 4.30 19.77
N VAL A 236 -18.58 5.19 20.68
CA VAL A 236 -18.55 4.94 22.12
C VAL A 236 -19.86 5.42 22.75
N LEU A 237 -20.84 4.54 22.82
CA LEU A 237 -22.06 4.83 23.57
C LEU A 237 -21.76 4.99 25.06
N PRO A 238 -22.23 6.05 25.73
CA PRO A 238 -22.29 6.05 27.18
C PRO A 238 -23.09 4.81 27.64
N ARG A 239 -22.58 4.07 28.62
CA ARG A 239 -23.24 2.88 29.21
C ARG A 239 -24.68 3.07 29.64
N SER A 240 -25.23 4.28 29.53
CA SER A 240 -26.60 4.68 29.92
C SER A 240 -27.62 4.72 28.76
N VAL A 241 -27.19 4.52 27.49
CA VAL A 241 -28.11 4.49 26.36
C VAL A 241 -28.61 3.05 26.15
N ARG A 242 -29.96 2.91 26.07
CA ARG A 242 -30.61 1.61 25.90
C ARG A 242 -30.03 0.88 24.67
N PRO A 243 -29.81 -0.45 24.73
CA PRO A 243 -29.44 -1.23 23.56
C PRO A 243 -30.47 -1.03 22.45
N GLY A 244 -30.05 -0.63 21.26
CA GLY A 244 -30.92 -0.60 20.07
C GLY A 244 -30.93 0.67 19.23
N THR A 245 -30.12 1.72 19.53
CA THR A 245 -30.33 2.99 18.82
C THR A 245 -29.12 3.56 18.06
N VAL A 246 -27.86 3.16 18.35
CA VAL A 246 -26.70 3.66 17.57
C VAL A 246 -25.77 2.53 17.13
N SER A 247 -25.67 1.43 17.89
CA SER A 247 -24.85 0.28 17.50
C SER A 247 -25.30 -0.38 16.20
N ASP A 248 -26.60 -0.31 15.87
CA ASP A 248 -27.18 -0.98 14.69
C ASP A 248 -26.77 -0.32 13.36
N VAL A 249 -26.36 0.96 13.36
CA VAL A 249 -25.96 1.68 12.15
C VAL A 249 -24.67 1.14 11.57
N TRP A 250 -23.73 0.72 12.43
CA TRP A 250 -22.41 0.24 12.08
C TRP A 250 -22.20 -1.26 12.35
N THR A 251 -23.29 -2.00 12.56
CA THR A 251 -23.20 -3.45 12.77
C THR A 251 -23.56 -4.17 11.47
N PRO A 252 -22.61 -4.92 10.85
CA PRO A 252 -22.88 -5.74 9.68
C PRO A 252 -23.97 -6.80 9.98
N VAL A 253 -24.78 -7.12 8.98
CA VAL A 253 -25.77 -8.20 9.14
C VAL A 253 -25.07 -9.56 9.25
N PRO A 254 -25.66 -10.53 9.96
CA PRO A 254 -25.07 -11.88 10.08
C PRO A 254 -24.81 -12.51 8.71
N GLY A 255 -23.58 -13.02 8.51
CA GLY A 255 -23.19 -13.66 7.26
C GLY A 255 -22.79 -12.69 6.13
N ALA A 256 -22.70 -11.39 6.39
CA ALA A 256 -22.15 -10.42 5.45
C ALA A 256 -20.69 -10.73 5.12
N LEU A 257 -20.29 -10.44 3.88
CA LEU A 257 -18.89 -10.49 3.48
C LEU A 257 -18.11 -9.39 4.23
N PRO A 258 -16.84 -9.65 4.58
CA PRO A 258 -16.03 -8.66 5.28
C PRO A 258 -15.71 -7.47 4.38
N THR A 259 -15.84 -6.27 4.94
CA THR A 259 -15.46 -4.99 4.32
C THR A 259 -14.56 -4.20 5.26
N ARG A 260 -13.99 -3.09 4.77
CA ARG A 260 -13.16 -2.17 5.56
C ARG A 260 -13.96 -1.00 6.15
N SER A 261 -15.20 -1.25 6.61
CA SER A 261 -16.09 -0.17 7.03
C SER A 261 -16.15 0.11 8.52
N PHE A 262 -15.90 -0.87 9.37
CA PHE A 262 -15.97 -0.71 10.81
C PHE A 262 -15.14 -1.78 11.53
N GLY A 263 -14.39 -1.35 12.54
CA GLY A 263 -13.56 -2.22 13.37
C GLY A 263 -12.67 -1.41 14.29
N ASP A 264 -11.89 -2.09 15.11
CA ASP A 264 -10.86 -1.49 15.98
C ASP A 264 -11.35 -0.34 16.87
N THR A 265 -12.58 -0.43 17.42
CA THR A 265 -13.15 0.57 18.32
C THR A 265 -12.18 0.96 19.44
N GLY A 266 -11.93 2.26 19.59
CA GLY A 266 -10.97 2.82 20.55
C GLY A 266 -9.54 2.95 20.00
N TYR A 267 -9.35 2.71 18.72
CA TYR A 267 -8.11 2.91 17.97
C TYR A 267 -8.32 3.75 16.71
N GLU A 268 -9.47 4.41 16.62
CA GLU A 268 -9.80 5.31 15.51
C GLU A 268 -9.13 6.66 15.70
N LEU A 269 -8.66 7.25 14.61
CA LEU A 269 -8.15 8.62 14.50
C LEU A 269 -9.18 9.47 13.74
N ASP A 270 -9.49 10.66 14.26
CA ASP A 270 -10.36 11.60 13.55
C ASP A 270 -9.66 12.19 12.33
N ILE A 271 -10.43 12.48 11.28
CA ILE A 271 -9.89 13.05 10.01
C ILE A 271 -9.20 14.39 10.24
N GLY A 272 -9.76 15.24 11.11
CA GLY A 272 -9.11 16.51 11.47
C GLY A 272 -7.77 16.33 12.17
N GLU A 273 -7.60 15.27 12.97
CA GLU A 273 -6.32 14.93 13.59
C GLU A 273 -5.32 14.40 12.54
N LEU A 274 -5.78 13.54 11.61
CA LEU A 274 -4.92 13.10 10.49
C LEU A 274 -4.46 14.28 9.65
N ALA A 275 -5.33 15.22 9.30
CA ALA A 275 -4.97 16.43 8.56
C ALA A 275 -3.91 17.25 9.32
N ALA A 276 -4.11 17.48 10.61
CA ALA A 276 -3.15 18.21 11.45
C ALA A 276 -1.79 17.50 11.54
N ILE A 277 -1.77 16.16 11.66
CA ILE A 277 -0.53 15.38 11.63
C ILE A 277 0.21 15.61 10.29
N LEU A 278 -0.48 15.42 9.16
CA LEU A 278 0.12 15.54 7.83
C LEU A 278 0.68 16.95 7.59
N GLU A 279 0.00 17.99 8.04
CA GLU A 279 0.46 19.39 7.94
C GLU A 279 1.65 19.71 8.84
N ALA A 280 1.78 19.04 9.98
CA ALA A 280 2.86 19.25 10.95
C ALA A 280 4.15 18.50 10.61
N LEU A 281 4.13 17.57 9.64
CA LEU A 281 5.32 16.81 9.26
C LEU A 281 6.39 17.68 8.60
N PRO A 282 7.68 17.36 8.75
CA PRO A 282 8.79 18.03 8.06
C PRO A 282 8.85 17.68 6.56
N LEU A 283 7.98 16.82 6.08
CA LEU A 283 7.81 16.39 4.69
C LEU A 283 6.38 16.65 4.25
N ARG A 284 6.12 16.59 2.94
CA ARG A 284 4.77 16.62 2.39
C ARG A 284 4.52 15.36 1.57
N PHE A 285 3.40 14.71 1.82
CA PHE A 285 2.91 13.67 0.92
C PHE A 285 2.23 14.32 -0.29
N ASP A 286 2.62 13.91 -1.51
CA ASP A 286 2.00 14.40 -2.73
C ASP A 286 0.56 13.92 -2.88
N TYR A 287 0.29 12.71 -2.38
CA TYR A 287 -1.02 12.08 -2.46
C TYR A 287 -1.31 11.15 -1.29
N LEU A 288 -2.60 10.90 -1.12
CA LEU A 288 -3.13 9.91 -0.18
C LEU A 288 -4.07 8.95 -0.93
N VAL A 289 -3.84 7.65 -0.80
CA VAL A 289 -4.76 6.61 -1.25
C VAL A 289 -5.41 5.98 -0.02
N PHE A 290 -6.71 6.05 0.07
CA PHE A 290 -7.47 5.35 1.09
C PHE A 290 -7.92 3.97 0.59
N ASP A 291 -7.32 2.91 1.13
CA ASP A 291 -7.81 1.55 1.03
C ASP A 291 -8.77 1.27 2.20
N ASP A 292 -9.75 2.19 2.36
CA ASP A 292 -10.71 2.28 3.45
C ASP A 292 -12.10 2.60 2.91
N CYS A 293 -13.16 2.22 3.63
CA CYS A 293 -14.53 2.48 3.23
C CYS A 293 -14.93 3.94 3.41
N PHE A 294 -15.78 4.46 2.50
CA PHE A 294 -16.48 5.77 2.59
C PHE A 294 -15.61 7.02 2.54
N MET A 295 -14.30 6.89 2.33
CA MET A 295 -13.37 8.03 2.45
C MET A 295 -13.52 9.07 1.34
N ALA A 296 -14.23 8.78 0.22
CA ALA A 296 -14.62 9.77 -0.77
C ALA A 296 -15.90 10.53 -0.33
N SER A 297 -15.93 11.02 0.90
CA SER A 297 -16.91 11.96 1.41
C SER A 297 -16.35 13.37 1.34
N ILE A 298 -17.13 14.34 0.89
CA ILE A 298 -16.66 15.72 0.73
C ILE A 298 -16.24 16.33 2.07
N GLU A 299 -16.90 15.95 3.16
CA GLU A 299 -16.57 16.38 4.51
C GLU A 299 -15.16 15.92 4.91
N THR A 300 -14.81 14.66 4.59
CA THR A 300 -13.48 14.08 4.81
C THR A 300 -12.41 14.76 3.93
N LEU A 301 -12.71 14.86 2.62
CA LEU A 301 -11.75 15.41 1.66
C LEU A 301 -11.48 16.89 1.93
N TYR A 302 -12.48 17.65 2.38
CA TYR A 302 -12.32 19.07 2.65
C TYR A 302 -11.39 19.33 3.85
N ASP A 303 -11.40 18.49 4.86
CA ASP A 303 -10.46 18.57 5.98
C ASP A 303 -9.00 18.30 5.52
N LEU A 304 -8.80 17.43 4.53
CA LEU A 304 -7.48 17.04 4.00
C LEU A 304 -6.95 17.94 2.87
N ARG A 305 -7.74 18.95 2.38
CA ARG A 305 -7.47 19.67 1.14
C ARG A 305 -6.15 20.45 1.10
N THR A 306 -5.60 20.80 2.26
CA THR A 306 -4.32 21.51 2.40
C THR A 306 -3.15 20.57 2.65
N ALA A 307 -3.43 19.35 3.10
CA ALA A 307 -2.43 18.38 3.51
C ALA A 307 -1.75 17.65 2.34
N VAL A 308 -2.51 17.35 1.27
CA VAL A 308 -2.03 16.60 0.08
C VAL A 308 -2.58 17.22 -1.20
N ASP A 309 -1.98 16.88 -2.37
CA ASP A 309 -2.43 17.43 -3.67
C ASP A 309 -3.54 16.59 -4.30
N TYR A 310 -3.56 15.28 -4.03
CA TYR A 310 -4.54 14.34 -4.58
C TYR A 310 -4.98 13.32 -3.51
N VAL A 311 -6.24 12.90 -3.60
CA VAL A 311 -6.76 11.77 -2.82
C VAL A 311 -7.45 10.78 -3.74
N VAL A 312 -7.10 9.50 -3.61
CA VAL A 312 -7.83 8.37 -4.21
C VAL A 312 -8.65 7.71 -3.11
N ALA A 313 -9.96 7.62 -3.29
CA ALA A 313 -10.86 7.09 -2.26
C ALA A 313 -12.14 6.50 -2.84
N SER A 314 -12.82 5.65 -2.05
CA SER A 314 -14.11 5.07 -2.37
C SER A 314 -15.26 5.80 -1.67
N PRO A 315 -16.39 6.07 -2.37
CA PRO A 315 -17.60 6.63 -1.74
C PRO A 315 -18.42 5.58 -0.98
N CYS A 316 -18.12 4.30 -1.15
CA CYS A 316 -18.82 3.18 -0.51
C CYS A 316 -17.87 2.25 0.24
N GLU A 317 -18.38 1.09 0.64
CA GLU A 317 -17.54 0.06 1.26
C GLU A 317 -16.58 -0.53 0.25
N ILE A 318 -15.33 -0.76 0.69
CA ILE A 318 -14.31 -1.56 0.01
C ILE A 318 -14.32 -2.97 0.64
N MET A 319 -14.27 -4.01 -0.18
CA MET A 319 -14.12 -5.38 0.29
C MET A 319 -12.83 -5.54 1.10
N ALA A 320 -12.81 -6.39 2.11
CA ALA A 320 -11.66 -6.51 3.01
C ALA A 320 -10.34 -6.88 2.31
N ALA A 321 -10.40 -7.53 1.13
CA ALA A 321 -9.24 -7.79 0.29
C ALA A 321 -8.49 -6.52 -0.13
N GLY A 322 -9.17 -5.37 -0.22
CA GLY A 322 -8.58 -4.07 -0.54
C GLY A 322 -8.14 -3.92 -1.99
N PHE A 323 -7.10 -3.14 -2.22
CA PHE A 323 -6.58 -2.89 -3.55
C PHE A 323 -5.81 -4.10 -4.12
N PRO A 324 -5.79 -4.28 -5.47
CA PRO A 324 -4.95 -5.26 -6.14
C PRO A 324 -3.50 -4.75 -6.18
N TYR A 325 -2.77 -4.89 -5.08
CA TYR A 325 -1.45 -4.29 -4.89
C TYR A 325 -0.41 -4.78 -5.91
N ASP A 326 -0.52 -6.02 -6.39
CA ASP A 326 0.30 -6.56 -7.48
C ASP A 326 0.18 -5.73 -8.76
N ARG A 327 -0.96 -5.06 -8.98
CA ARG A 327 -1.23 -4.24 -10.17
C ARG A 327 -0.95 -2.76 -9.96
N ILE A 328 -1.26 -2.24 -8.77
CA ILE A 328 -1.14 -0.79 -8.54
C ILE A 328 0.28 -0.35 -8.20
N VAL A 329 1.11 -1.22 -7.59
CA VAL A 329 2.49 -0.87 -7.19
C VAL A 329 3.34 -0.41 -8.39
N PRO A 330 3.30 -1.05 -9.58
CA PRO A 330 4.03 -0.54 -10.74
C PRO A 330 3.67 0.91 -11.11
N HIS A 331 2.39 1.30 -11.03
CA HIS A 331 1.96 2.66 -11.34
C HIS A 331 2.43 3.69 -10.31
N LEU A 332 2.59 3.30 -9.04
CA LEU A 332 3.11 4.17 -7.98
C LEU A 332 4.55 4.63 -8.26
N PHE A 333 5.31 3.84 -9.03
CA PHE A 333 6.73 4.08 -9.34
C PHE A 333 6.99 4.32 -10.83
N ASP A 334 5.97 4.53 -11.64
CA ASP A 334 6.13 4.88 -13.06
C ASP A 334 6.58 6.33 -13.21
N GLU A 335 7.89 6.54 -13.34
CA GLU A 335 8.50 7.86 -13.51
C GLU A 335 8.26 8.47 -14.91
N GLN A 336 7.70 7.71 -15.87
CA GLN A 336 7.39 8.21 -17.22
C GLN A 336 6.03 8.93 -17.27
N ALA A 337 5.14 8.63 -16.34
CA ALA A 337 3.83 9.24 -16.23
C ALA A 337 3.83 10.38 -15.18
N ASP A 338 3.04 11.42 -15.41
CA ASP A 338 2.78 12.43 -14.37
C ASP A 338 1.95 11.81 -13.22
N LEU A 339 2.01 12.44 -12.05
CA LEU A 339 1.38 11.91 -10.84
C LEU A 339 -0.13 11.67 -11.01
N ARG A 340 -0.84 12.59 -11.67
CA ARG A 340 -2.28 12.47 -11.87
C ARG A 340 -2.63 11.28 -12.75
N THR A 341 -1.83 11.02 -13.78
CA THR A 341 -1.96 9.84 -14.64
C THR A 341 -1.70 8.56 -13.85
N GLN A 342 -0.62 8.51 -13.04
CA GLN A 342 -0.33 7.36 -12.15
C GLN A 342 -1.51 7.02 -11.25
N LEU A 343 -2.07 8.03 -10.56
CA LEU A 343 -3.20 7.85 -9.64
C LEU A 343 -4.50 7.46 -10.36
N ASN A 344 -4.71 7.94 -11.60
CA ASN A 344 -5.83 7.51 -12.43
C ASN A 344 -5.72 6.03 -12.82
N GLU A 345 -4.51 5.55 -13.17
CA GLU A 345 -4.29 4.12 -13.44
C GLU A 345 -4.55 3.27 -12.21
N ILE A 346 -4.22 3.73 -11.01
CA ILE A 346 -4.56 3.05 -9.74
C ILE A 346 -6.09 2.93 -9.59
N CYS A 347 -6.85 4.01 -9.86
CA CYS A 347 -8.31 3.97 -9.84
C CYS A 347 -8.85 2.96 -10.88
N ARG A 348 -8.27 2.95 -12.09
CA ARG A 348 -8.68 2.05 -13.17
C ARG A 348 -8.41 0.59 -12.83
N GLU A 349 -7.22 0.26 -12.30
CA GLU A 349 -6.87 -1.11 -11.90
C GLU A 349 -7.75 -1.61 -10.75
N PHE A 350 -8.04 -0.75 -9.76
CA PHE A 350 -8.97 -1.08 -8.68
C PHE A 350 -10.36 -1.45 -9.22
N TRP A 351 -10.95 -0.59 -10.06
CA TRP A 351 -12.25 -0.83 -10.66
C TRP A 351 -12.24 -2.08 -11.55
N TYR A 352 -11.22 -2.22 -12.41
CA TYR A 352 -11.09 -3.35 -13.32
C TYR A 352 -11.05 -4.68 -12.56
N PHE A 353 -10.27 -4.74 -11.50
CA PHE A 353 -10.17 -5.91 -10.65
C PHE A 353 -11.53 -6.33 -10.09
N TYR A 354 -12.29 -5.42 -9.49
CA TYR A 354 -13.59 -5.73 -8.92
C TYR A 354 -14.68 -5.94 -9.98
N GLN A 355 -14.55 -5.35 -11.14
CA GLN A 355 -15.53 -5.51 -12.23
C GLN A 355 -15.39 -6.85 -12.97
N TYR A 356 -14.15 -7.33 -13.17
CA TYR A 356 -13.88 -8.43 -14.10
C TYR A 356 -13.16 -9.62 -13.48
N ASP A 357 -12.27 -9.40 -12.50
CA ASP A 357 -11.39 -10.44 -11.99
C ASP A 357 -11.73 -10.87 -10.55
N TRP A 358 -12.55 -10.08 -9.85
CA TRP A 358 -13.02 -10.43 -8.52
C TRP A 358 -13.99 -11.61 -8.59
N ASP A 359 -13.61 -12.70 -7.91
CA ASP A 359 -14.46 -13.87 -7.73
C ASP A 359 -14.57 -14.14 -6.22
N THR A 360 -15.79 -14.25 -5.71
CA THR A 360 -16.08 -14.48 -4.31
C THR A 360 -16.65 -15.87 -4.07
N ILE A 361 -16.56 -16.33 -2.83
CA ILE A 361 -17.12 -17.64 -2.41
C ILE A 361 -18.64 -17.66 -2.64
N SER A 362 -19.32 -16.53 -2.58
CA SER A 362 -20.77 -16.38 -2.77
C SER A 362 -21.18 -16.08 -4.22
N GLY A 363 -20.20 -15.91 -5.13
CA GLY A 363 -20.42 -15.67 -6.57
C GLY A 363 -20.49 -14.20 -6.93
N ASN A 364 -19.38 -13.60 -7.26
CA ASN A 364 -19.24 -12.32 -7.98
C ASN A 364 -19.98 -11.11 -7.39
N GLU A 365 -19.78 -10.78 -6.13
CA GLU A 365 -20.17 -9.46 -5.61
C GLU A 365 -19.26 -8.37 -6.19
N GLN A 366 -19.50 -8.00 -7.45
CA GLN A 366 -18.79 -6.93 -8.14
C GLN A 366 -19.11 -5.59 -7.46
N SER A 367 -18.14 -5.10 -6.69
CA SER A 367 -18.26 -3.86 -5.90
C SER A 367 -16.94 -3.12 -5.89
N GLY A 368 -16.73 -2.26 -6.88
CA GLY A 368 -15.54 -1.44 -7.01
C GLY A 368 -15.91 -0.02 -7.43
N CYS A 369 -16.02 0.89 -6.46
CA CYS A 369 -16.26 2.31 -6.66
C CYS A 369 -15.04 3.08 -6.18
N ILE A 370 -14.52 3.99 -7.01
CA ILE A 370 -13.30 4.72 -6.70
C ILE A 370 -13.28 6.06 -7.45
N SER A 371 -12.68 7.08 -6.87
CA SER A 371 -12.46 8.36 -7.54
C SER A 371 -11.15 9.00 -7.14
N LEU A 372 -10.61 9.83 -8.04
CA LEU A 372 -9.49 10.72 -7.79
C LEU A 372 -10.03 12.13 -7.51
N ALA A 373 -9.69 12.66 -6.35
CA ALA A 373 -9.98 14.04 -5.96
C ALA A 373 -8.75 14.93 -6.21
N VAL A 374 -8.98 16.08 -6.87
CA VAL A 374 -7.99 17.15 -7.05
C VAL A 374 -8.18 18.16 -5.92
N MET A 375 -7.34 18.10 -4.89
CA MET A 375 -7.57 18.79 -3.63
C MET A 375 -7.53 20.31 -3.73
N SER A 376 -6.73 20.85 -4.65
CA SER A 376 -6.66 22.29 -4.91
C SER A 376 -7.95 22.90 -5.45
N GLU A 377 -8.90 22.09 -5.94
CA GLU A 377 -10.18 22.54 -6.49
C GLU A 377 -11.30 22.61 -5.43
N LEU A 378 -11.06 22.12 -4.19
CA LEU A 378 -12.09 21.97 -3.19
C LEU A 378 -12.54 23.30 -2.55
N ASP A 379 -11.67 24.29 -2.39
CA ASP A 379 -12.07 25.61 -1.92
C ASP A 379 -12.98 26.35 -2.92
N ALA A 380 -12.70 26.20 -4.23
CA ALA A 380 -13.57 26.70 -5.28
C ALA A 380 -14.92 25.94 -5.29
N LEU A 381 -14.90 24.61 -5.05
CA LEU A 381 -16.10 23.82 -4.95
C LEU A 381 -16.96 24.24 -3.74
N ALA A 382 -16.35 24.53 -2.60
CA ALA A 382 -17.04 25.07 -1.42
C ALA A 382 -17.68 26.45 -1.70
N ALA A 383 -17.01 27.30 -2.49
CA ALA A 383 -17.57 28.58 -2.90
C ALA A 383 -18.82 28.43 -3.77
N GLU A 384 -18.83 27.48 -4.73
CA GLU A 384 -20.01 27.17 -5.51
C GLU A 384 -21.10 26.52 -4.66
N MET A 385 -20.76 25.62 -3.71
CA MET A 385 -21.73 25.01 -2.80
C MET A 385 -22.42 26.06 -1.91
N ARG A 386 -21.71 27.10 -1.48
CA ARG A 386 -22.33 28.24 -0.75
C ARG A 386 -23.41 28.93 -1.57
N ARG A 387 -23.23 29.05 -2.88
CA ARG A 387 -24.24 29.58 -3.80
C ARG A 387 -25.44 28.62 -3.90
N VAL A 388 -25.16 27.32 -3.98
CA VAL A 388 -26.20 26.26 -3.96
C VAL A 388 -27.03 26.36 -2.69
N SER A 389 -26.38 26.43 -1.51
CA SER A 389 -27.07 26.53 -0.21
C SER A 389 -27.97 27.78 -0.14
N SER A 390 -27.50 28.91 -0.72
CA SER A 390 -28.30 30.14 -0.80
C SER A 390 -29.49 30.05 -1.76
N ALA A 391 -29.41 29.15 -2.76
CA ALA A 391 -30.45 28.90 -3.77
C ALA A 391 -31.25 27.61 -3.51
N ALA A 392 -31.13 27.01 -2.32
CA ALA A 392 -31.76 25.73 -2.00
C ALA A 392 -33.28 25.80 -2.05
N LYS A 393 -33.90 24.79 -2.64
CA LYS A 393 -35.35 24.58 -2.56
C LYS A 393 -35.75 24.24 -1.12
N GLN A 394 -36.93 24.66 -0.71
CA GLN A 394 -37.45 24.31 0.59
C GLN A 394 -37.81 22.82 0.70
N ASP A 395 -38.26 22.23 -0.41
CA ASP A 395 -38.61 20.82 -0.51
C ASP A 395 -37.93 20.17 -1.72
N PHE A 396 -37.30 19.02 -1.53
CA PHE A 396 -36.84 18.11 -2.56
C PHE A 396 -37.05 16.66 -2.12
N GLU A 397 -37.18 15.74 -3.08
CA GLU A 397 -37.48 14.33 -2.78
C GLU A 397 -36.18 13.58 -2.40
N ARG A 398 -35.86 13.60 -1.10
CA ARG A 398 -34.67 12.91 -0.56
C ARG A 398 -34.66 11.41 -0.85
N ALA A 399 -35.80 10.79 -0.99
CA ALA A 399 -35.92 9.34 -1.26
C ALA A 399 -35.34 8.94 -2.64
N GLU A 400 -35.22 9.91 -3.56
CA GLU A 400 -34.65 9.70 -4.90
C GLU A 400 -33.11 9.76 -4.91
N LEU A 401 -32.49 10.23 -3.82
CA LEU A 401 -31.03 10.34 -3.79
C LEU A 401 -30.34 8.98 -3.79
N GLN A 402 -29.36 8.83 -4.67
CA GLN A 402 -28.39 7.76 -4.59
C GLN A 402 -27.63 7.86 -3.27
N TYR A 403 -27.52 6.75 -2.56
CA TYR A 403 -26.71 6.63 -1.35
C TYR A 403 -25.79 5.42 -1.44
N TYR A 404 -24.71 5.43 -0.65
CA TYR A 404 -23.64 4.44 -0.76
C TYR A 404 -23.39 3.65 0.53
N LYS A 405 -24.27 3.75 1.51
CA LYS A 405 -24.27 2.89 2.69
C LYS A 405 -25.63 2.20 2.80
N GLY A 406 -25.63 0.87 2.77
CA GLY A 406 -26.83 0.07 2.99
C GLY A 406 -27.33 0.16 4.44
N GLY A 407 -28.44 -0.52 4.73
CA GLY A 407 -29.05 -0.52 6.06
C GLY A 407 -30.08 0.60 6.25
N ASN A 408 -30.45 0.84 7.52
CA ASN A 408 -31.55 1.74 7.86
C ASN A 408 -31.17 3.23 7.86
N THR A 409 -29.91 3.55 8.16
CA THR A 409 -29.38 4.91 8.18
C THR A 409 -28.51 5.14 6.94
N LYS A 410 -28.90 6.10 6.13
CA LYS A 410 -28.26 6.43 4.85
C LYS A 410 -27.41 7.68 5.07
N LEU A 411 -26.10 7.50 5.26
CA LEU A 411 -25.21 8.59 5.65
C LEU A 411 -24.46 9.25 4.49
N PHE A 412 -24.30 8.57 3.37
CA PHE A 412 -23.42 8.97 2.27
C PHE A 412 -24.23 9.05 0.98
N TYR A 413 -24.70 10.27 0.65
CA TYR A 413 -25.48 10.56 -0.55
C TYR A 413 -24.58 11.10 -1.66
N ASP A 414 -24.89 10.81 -2.92
CA ASP A 414 -24.15 11.38 -4.05
C ASP A 414 -24.24 12.92 -4.05
N LEU A 415 -23.08 13.58 -3.97
CA LEU A 415 -23.02 15.04 -3.85
C LEU A 415 -23.58 15.75 -5.08
N GLY A 416 -23.26 15.28 -6.29
CA GLY A 416 -23.73 15.90 -7.52
C GLY A 416 -25.24 15.77 -7.70
N GLN A 417 -25.80 14.58 -7.37
CA GLN A 417 -27.25 14.39 -7.43
C GLN A 417 -27.97 15.21 -6.34
N PHE A 418 -27.39 15.31 -5.15
CA PHE A 418 -27.94 16.16 -4.10
C PHE A 418 -28.09 17.61 -4.59
N VAL A 419 -27.06 18.19 -5.18
CA VAL A 419 -27.13 19.55 -5.72
C VAL A 419 -28.13 19.65 -6.87
N ALA A 420 -28.15 18.68 -7.79
CA ALA A 420 -29.08 18.68 -8.92
C ALA A 420 -30.56 18.68 -8.48
N LEU A 421 -30.88 17.99 -7.39
CA LEU A 421 -32.24 17.91 -6.86
C LEU A 421 -32.61 19.09 -5.94
N SER A 422 -31.65 19.52 -5.10
CA SER A 422 -31.92 20.53 -4.05
C SER A 422 -31.72 21.98 -4.51
N CYS A 423 -30.94 22.26 -5.55
CA CYS A 423 -30.72 23.63 -6.03
C CYS A 423 -31.93 24.14 -6.81
N GLY A 424 -32.42 25.35 -6.44
CA GLY A 424 -33.56 26.02 -7.10
C GLY A 424 -33.19 26.86 -8.31
N ASP A 425 -31.88 27.10 -8.54
CA ASP A 425 -31.35 27.91 -9.66
C ASP A 425 -30.49 27.03 -10.57
N ALA A 426 -30.92 26.87 -11.81
CA ALA A 426 -30.25 26.01 -12.78
C ALA A 426 -28.82 26.54 -13.12
N GLY A 427 -28.63 27.85 -13.19
CA GLY A 427 -27.32 28.43 -13.49
C GLY A 427 -26.32 28.22 -12.35
N VAL A 428 -26.79 28.22 -11.11
CA VAL A 428 -25.97 27.87 -9.94
C VAL A 428 -25.63 26.38 -9.93
N ALA A 429 -26.61 25.52 -10.22
CA ALA A 429 -26.39 24.08 -10.31
C ALA A 429 -25.37 23.72 -11.42
N ASP A 430 -25.47 24.37 -12.61
CA ASP A 430 -24.52 24.18 -13.71
C ASP A 430 -23.10 24.66 -13.36
N ALA A 431 -22.96 25.78 -12.64
CA ALA A 431 -21.67 26.28 -12.19
C ALA A 431 -21.03 25.32 -11.16
N PHE A 432 -21.82 24.78 -10.23
CA PHE A 432 -21.37 23.76 -9.31
C PHE A 432 -20.93 22.48 -10.05
N ALA A 433 -21.72 22.00 -11.00
CA ALA A 433 -21.37 20.81 -11.79
C ALA A 433 -20.07 21.01 -12.58
N ALA A 434 -19.83 22.19 -13.15
CA ALA A 434 -18.59 22.52 -13.82
C ALA A 434 -17.38 22.53 -12.86
N GLN A 435 -17.55 22.97 -11.60
CA GLN A 435 -16.49 22.91 -10.59
C GLN A 435 -16.28 21.49 -10.08
N MET A 436 -17.36 20.71 -9.94
CA MET A 436 -17.27 19.27 -9.62
C MET A 436 -16.43 18.51 -10.66
N GLU A 437 -16.58 18.83 -11.95
CA GLU A 437 -15.80 18.19 -13.01
C GLU A 437 -14.29 18.51 -12.90
N ARG A 438 -13.92 19.66 -12.34
CA ARG A 438 -12.50 19.97 -12.03
C ARG A 438 -11.99 19.21 -10.82
N ALA A 439 -12.80 19.15 -9.76
CA ALA A 439 -12.43 18.49 -8.50
C ALA A 439 -12.47 16.95 -8.59
N PHE A 440 -13.43 16.40 -9.35
CA PHE A 440 -13.66 14.96 -9.53
C PHE A 440 -13.93 14.66 -11.02
N PRO A 441 -12.91 14.61 -11.87
CA PRO A 441 -13.10 14.50 -13.33
C PRO A 441 -13.75 13.16 -13.73
N THR A 442 -14.69 13.19 -14.68
CA THR A 442 -15.42 12.03 -15.17
C THR A 442 -14.52 10.89 -15.63
N GLY A 443 -13.38 11.21 -16.26
CA GLY A 443 -12.39 10.21 -16.70
C GLY A 443 -11.51 9.62 -15.58
N GLN A 444 -11.72 10.01 -14.33
CA GLN A 444 -10.90 9.62 -13.16
C GLN A 444 -11.77 9.14 -11.99
N ARG A 445 -13.00 8.72 -12.29
CA ARG A 445 -13.94 8.10 -11.35
C ARG A 445 -14.57 6.89 -12.02
N TYR A 446 -14.56 5.77 -11.31
CA TYR A 446 -14.96 4.47 -11.84
C TYR A 446 -15.91 3.79 -10.86
N HIS A 447 -16.88 3.04 -11.38
CA HIS A 447 -17.77 2.24 -10.55
C HIS A 447 -18.26 0.99 -11.26
N THR A 448 -18.51 -0.06 -10.52
CA THR A 448 -19.27 -1.22 -10.91
C THR A 448 -20.78 -0.89 -10.99
N PRO A 449 -21.62 -1.67 -11.66
CA PRO A 449 -23.08 -1.40 -11.71
C PRO A 449 -23.75 -1.37 -10.34
N ASN A 450 -23.16 -2.01 -9.33
CA ASN A 450 -23.65 -2.08 -7.97
C ASN A 450 -22.51 -1.86 -7.00
N TYR A 451 -22.83 -1.48 -5.75
CA TYR A 451 -21.93 -1.57 -4.60
C TYR A 451 -22.44 -2.59 -3.60
N TYR A 452 -21.54 -3.29 -2.94
CA TYR A 452 -21.85 -4.18 -1.82
C TYR A 452 -21.93 -3.39 -0.52
N SER A 453 -22.84 -3.75 0.35
CA SER A 453 -22.87 -3.24 1.72
C SER A 453 -23.04 -4.37 2.72
N ALA A 454 -22.12 -4.47 3.68
CA ALA A 454 -22.20 -5.40 4.79
C ALA A 454 -23.38 -5.09 5.74
N TYR A 455 -23.88 -3.85 5.72
CA TYR A 455 -25.01 -3.41 6.57
C TYR A 455 -26.39 -3.90 6.11
N ASN A 456 -26.49 -4.39 4.86
CA ASN A 456 -27.68 -5.11 4.39
C ASN A 456 -27.32 -6.44 3.70
N GLY A 457 -26.06 -6.81 3.63
CA GLY A 457 -25.56 -8.10 3.13
C GLY A 457 -25.82 -8.34 1.65
N ARG A 458 -25.88 -7.28 0.81
CA ARG A 458 -26.22 -7.42 -0.61
C ARG A 458 -25.61 -6.33 -1.49
N LEU A 459 -25.66 -6.58 -2.79
CA LEU A 459 -25.41 -5.60 -3.84
C LEU A 459 -26.59 -4.60 -3.93
N ASN A 460 -26.27 -3.33 -4.06
CA ASN A 460 -27.19 -2.21 -4.20
C ASN A 460 -26.91 -1.51 -5.53
N PRO A 461 -27.92 -1.25 -6.37
CA PRO A 461 -27.71 -0.65 -7.69
C PRO A 461 -27.22 0.80 -7.58
N ILE A 462 -26.36 1.21 -8.51
CA ILE A 462 -25.89 2.56 -8.67
C ILE A 462 -26.61 3.18 -9.86
N SER A 463 -27.44 4.17 -9.60
CA SER A 463 -28.20 4.90 -10.61
C SER A 463 -27.63 6.29 -10.92
N TYR A 464 -26.78 6.79 -10.03
CA TYR A 464 -26.10 8.08 -10.18
C TYR A 464 -24.71 7.99 -9.52
N TYR A 465 -23.68 8.55 -10.18
CA TYR A 465 -22.31 8.46 -9.67
C TYR A 465 -21.49 9.69 -10.01
N THR A 466 -21.14 10.48 -9.00
CA THR A 466 -20.21 11.59 -9.12
C THR A 466 -18.87 11.33 -8.42
N GLY A 467 -18.71 10.15 -7.84
CA GLY A 467 -17.46 9.71 -7.21
C GLY A 467 -17.21 10.26 -5.82
N VAL A 468 -18.11 11.13 -5.30
CA VAL A 468 -17.99 11.75 -3.99
C VAL A 468 -19.37 11.86 -3.34
N THR A 469 -19.39 11.69 -2.01
CA THR A 469 -20.62 11.75 -1.21
C THR A 469 -20.67 12.98 -0.31
N THR A 470 -21.87 13.27 0.19
CA THR A 470 -22.12 14.20 1.30
C THR A 470 -23.12 13.59 2.27
N SER A 471 -23.05 13.99 3.52
CA SER A 471 -24.04 13.63 4.54
C SER A 471 -25.01 14.77 4.89
N GLU A 472 -24.97 15.91 4.19
CA GLU A 472 -25.86 17.06 4.41
C GLU A 472 -27.36 16.70 4.38
N PRO A 473 -27.85 15.78 3.50
CA PRO A 473 -29.27 15.39 3.50
C PRO A 473 -29.71 14.58 4.73
N GLU A 474 -28.78 14.13 5.58
CA GLU A 474 -29.13 13.28 6.74
C GLU A 474 -29.86 14.08 7.82
N THR A 475 -30.84 13.43 8.44
CA THR A 475 -31.65 14.01 9.51
C THR A 475 -31.65 13.20 10.80
N THR A 476 -30.99 12.03 10.80
CA THR A 476 -30.89 11.15 11.97
C THR A 476 -29.83 11.66 12.93
N GLU A 477 -30.22 11.91 14.17
CA GLU A 477 -29.27 12.28 15.21
C GLU A 477 -28.47 11.06 15.72
N PRO A 478 -27.16 11.22 16.08
CA PRO A 478 -26.42 12.49 16.16
C PRO A 478 -25.82 12.97 14.83
N TYR A 479 -25.87 12.17 13.75
CA TYR A 479 -25.15 12.42 12.50
C TYR A 479 -25.52 13.76 11.84
N ALA A 480 -26.79 14.17 11.91
CA ALA A 480 -27.21 15.46 11.39
C ALA A 480 -26.55 16.64 12.13
N THR A 481 -26.41 16.54 13.46
CA THR A 481 -25.71 17.56 14.26
C THR A 481 -24.22 17.52 14.00
N ASP A 482 -23.60 16.34 13.97
CA ASP A 482 -22.15 16.17 13.77
C ASP A 482 -21.72 16.64 12.36
N CYS A 483 -22.50 16.36 11.32
CA CYS A 483 -22.26 16.84 9.96
C CYS A 483 -22.15 18.36 9.90
N ARG A 484 -23.02 19.08 10.63
CA ARG A 484 -22.99 20.55 10.71
C ARG A 484 -21.74 21.09 11.42
N GLN A 485 -20.97 20.25 12.12
CA GLN A 485 -19.71 20.63 12.75
C GLN A 485 -18.49 20.44 11.84
N THR A 486 -18.64 19.81 10.67
CA THR A 486 -17.54 19.61 9.73
C THR A 486 -17.04 20.94 9.15
N ALA A 487 -15.78 20.99 8.71
CA ALA A 487 -15.24 22.20 8.07
C ALA A 487 -15.95 22.49 6.75
N TRP A 488 -16.34 21.44 6.00
CA TRP A 488 -17.14 21.57 4.78
C TRP A 488 -18.44 22.32 5.04
N TYR A 489 -19.25 21.85 5.98
CA TYR A 489 -20.55 22.48 6.27
C TYR A 489 -20.39 23.96 6.68
N ARG A 490 -19.43 24.26 7.56
CA ARG A 490 -19.13 25.65 7.96
C ARG A 490 -18.65 26.55 6.81
N ALA A 491 -17.97 25.95 5.81
CA ALA A 491 -17.48 26.70 4.65
C ALA A 491 -18.59 26.96 3.63
N THR A 492 -19.67 26.18 3.63
CA THR A 492 -20.73 26.20 2.61
C THR A 492 -22.06 26.79 3.10
N HIS A 493 -22.23 27.03 4.39
CA HIS A 493 -23.39 27.62 5.07
C HIS A 493 -22.98 28.81 5.93
#